data_b01ef848f977bfb72939dbdd2e6f6988
#
_entry.id   b01ef848f977bfb72939dbdd2e6f6988
#
_cell.length_a   1.000
_cell.length_b   1.000
_cell.length_c   1.000
_cell.angle_alpha   90.00
_cell.angle_beta   90.00
_cell.angle_gamma   90.00
#
_symmetry.space_group_name_H-M   'P 1'
#
loop_
_entity.id
_entity.type
_entity.pdbx_description
1 polymer ?
#
loop_
_entity_poly.entity_id
_entity_poly.type
_entity_poly.pdbx_seq_one_letter_code
_entity_poly.pdbx_strand_id
1 'polypeptide(L)'
;MLKLVESEKLRRLIRKDGWGDLGKPTQKMIATAIDAGRYDEAKALAGYFIPEGKALHDLFCDWIWDIFTKTSQQHGEEAVYELCRSTQETWMMRRTWKGLSKMSVEERVYLNAEVMRSHRCGPDQDGGIEIIEENDRYSIKMDPCGSGGRMRRGDPVDGSPSRLGPPYNFGVTKKAYLWSWGRKNVPYYCIHCAINEILPIEWGGFPLWVTGYADDAAEPCYWHFYKKPDLIPDEYFKRLGFKKPKFD
;
A
#
# COMPACT_ATOMS: atom_id res chain seq x y z
N MET A 1 -10.76 33.56 -4.48
CA MET A 1 -9.29 33.60 -4.60
C MET A 1 -8.73 32.48 -3.75
N LEU A 2 -7.92 31.59 -4.34
CA LEU A 2 -7.26 30.51 -3.64
C LEU A 2 -6.42 31.05 -2.48
N LYS A 3 -6.52 30.38 -1.34
CA LYS A 3 -5.71 30.71 -0.18
C LYS A 3 -5.19 29.42 0.50
N LEU A 4 -3.93 29.10 0.26
CA LEU A 4 -3.21 28.08 1.06
C LEU A 4 -2.62 28.77 2.29
N VAL A 5 -2.93 28.27 3.47
CA VAL A 5 -2.43 28.79 4.74
C VAL A 5 -1.87 27.67 5.61
N GLU A 6 -0.79 27.96 6.31
CA GLU A 6 -0.29 27.07 7.34
C GLU A 6 -1.30 27.01 8.49
N SER A 7 -1.67 25.80 8.89
CA SER A 7 -2.52 25.57 10.05
C SER A 7 -1.64 25.13 11.22
N GLU A 8 -1.44 25.97 12.20
CA GLU A 8 -0.69 25.63 13.43
C GLU A 8 -1.27 24.40 14.14
N LYS A 9 -2.62 24.27 14.11
CA LYS A 9 -3.30 23.13 14.75
C LYS A 9 -3.08 21.81 14.01
N LEU A 10 -3.07 21.85 12.67
CA LEU A 10 -2.89 20.66 11.82
C LEU A 10 -1.45 20.42 11.40
N ARG A 11 -0.56 21.39 11.66
CA ARG A 11 0.87 21.37 11.28
C ARG A 11 1.08 21.08 9.79
N ARG A 12 0.19 21.64 8.95
CA ARG A 12 0.26 21.51 7.50
C ARG A 12 -0.52 22.59 6.80
N LEU A 13 -0.28 22.75 5.51
CA LEU A 13 -1.09 23.63 4.66
C LEU A 13 -2.53 23.12 4.59
N ILE A 14 -3.48 24.06 4.58
CA ILE A 14 -4.88 23.84 4.29
C ILE A 14 -5.39 24.89 3.29
N ARG A 15 -6.38 24.54 2.49
CA ARG A 15 -7.12 25.51 1.69
C ARG A 15 -8.10 26.27 2.57
N LYS A 16 -8.00 27.58 2.53
CA LYS A 16 -8.89 28.52 3.23
C LYS A 16 -9.50 29.50 2.23
N ASP A 17 -10.12 28.94 1.20
CA ASP A 17 -10.80 29.71 0.16
C ASP A 17 -12.10 30.35 0.70
N GLY A 18 -12.70 31.21 -0.09
CA GLY A 18 -14.08 31.64 0.16
C GLY A 18 -15.04 30.43 0.11
N TRP A 19 -16.12 30.51 0.88
CA TRP A 19 -17.08 29.40 1.01
C TRP A 19 -17.59 28.85 -0.32
N GLY A 20 -17.78 29.70 -1.33
CA GLY A 20 -18.22 29.30 -2.67
C GLY A 20 -17.17 28.51 -3.47
N ASP A 21 -15.90 28.62 -3.11
CA ASP A 21 -14.78 27.95 -3.78
C ASP A 21 -14.27 26.75 -3.01
N LEU A 22 -14.53 26.67 -1.70
CA LEU A 22 -13.98 25.65 -0.83
C LEU A 22 -14.39 24.22 -1.24
N GLY A 23 -15.56 24.06 -1.83
CA GLY A 23 -16.04 22.77 -2.35
C GLY A 23 -15.50 22.39 -3.74
N LYS A 24 -14.74 23.25 -4.40
CA LYS A 24 -14.17 22.94 -5.72
C LYS A 24 -13.01 21.96 -5.59
N PRO A 25 -12.97 20.89 -6.40
CA PRO A 25 -11.85 19.93 -6.38
C PRO A 25 -10.52 20.63 -6.70
N THR A 26 -9.49 20.36 -5.92
CA THR A 26 -8.15 20.94 -6.11
C THR A 26 -7.59 20.67 -7.50
N GLN A 27 -7.83 19.47 -8.05
CA GLN A 27 -7.45 19.13 -9.42
C GLN A 27 -8.07 20.07 -10.48
N LYS A 28 -9.35 20.44 -10.32
CA LYS A 28 -10.01 21.41 -11.22
C LYS A 28 -9.42 22.80 -11.07
N MET A 29 -9.02 23.17 -9.87
CA MET A 29 -8.37 24.46 -9.62
C MET A 29 -6.99 24.53 -10.25
N ILE A 30 -6.21 23.43 -10.21
CA ILE A 30 -4.94 23.32 -10.93
C ILE A 30 -5.14 23.58 -12.42
N ALA A 31 -6.08 22.88 -13.06
CA ALA A 31 -6.40 23.07 -14.48
C ALA A 31 -6.79 24.52 -14.78
N THR A 32 -7.71 25.09 -13.98
CA THR A 32 -8.15 26.50 -14.14
C THR A 32 -6.98 27.49 -13.98
N ALA A 33 -6.04 27.22 -13.07
CA ALA A 33 -4.86 28.06 -12.89
C ALA A 33 -3.93 28.01 -14.11
N ILE A 34 -3.72 26.80 -14.66
CA ILE A 34 -2.93 26.59 -15.89
C ILE A 34 -3.55 27.35 -17.07
N ASP A 35 -4.85 27.16 -17.31
CA ASP A 35 -5.60 27.80 -18.40
C ASP A 35 -5.53 29.32 -18.32
N ALA A 36 -5.45 29.89 -17.12
CA ALA A 36 -5.33 31.29 -16.85
C ALA A 36 -3.88 31.81 -16.77
N GLY A 37 -2.88 31.00 -17.07
CA GLY A 37 -1.46 31.36 -17.00
C GLY A 37 -0.89 31.56 -15.57
N ARG A 38 -1.63 31.15 -14.53
CA ARG A 38 -1.22 31.30 -13.13
C ARG A 38 -0.41 30.06 -12.67
N TYR A 39 0.77 29.89 -13.24
CA TYR A 39 1.58 28.66 -13.05
C TYR A 39 2.10 28.48 -11.64
N ASP A 40 2.42 29.54 -10.91
CA ASP A 40 2.87 29.42 -9.51
C ASP A 40 1.74 28.94 -8.59
N GLU A 41 0.51 29.41 -8.85
CA GLU A 41 -0.69 28.92 -8.17
C GLU A 41 -0.94 27.44 -8.49
N ALA A 42 -0.80 27.04 -9.74
CA ALA A 42 -0.95 25.65 -10.16
C ALA A 42 0.08 24.74 -9.48
N LYS A 43 1.35 25.15 -9.40
CA LYS A 43 2.41 24.42 -8.69
C LYS A 43 2.13 24.29 -7.19
N ALA A 44 1.71 25.38 -6.54
CA ALA A 44 1.36 25.36 -5.12
C ALA A 44 0.19 24.39 -4.84
N LEU A 45 -0.83 24.39 -5.70
CA LEU A 45 -1.96 23.47 -5.61
C LEU A 45 -1.55 22.02 -5.87
N ALA A 46 -0.65 21.77 -6.82
CA ALA A 46 -0.14 20.42 -7.10
C ALA A 46 0.62 19.85 -5.88
N GLY A 47 1.46 20.68 -5.23
CA GLY A 47 2.11 20.29 -3.98
C GLY A 47 1.12 20.06 -2.83
N TYR A 48 0.07 20.90 -2.75
CA TYR A 48 -0.97 20.75 -1.74
C TYR A 48 -1.84 19.50 -1.93
N PHE A 49 -1.98 18.99 -3.16
CA PHE A 49 -2.77 17.79 -3.44
C PHE A 49 -2.29 16.56 -2.67
N ILE A 50 -0.99 16.50 -2.35
CA ILE A 50 -0.40 15.42 -1.54
C ILE A 50 -0.92 15.45 -0.09
N PRO A 51 -0.75 16.53 0.70
CA PRO A 51 -1.25 16.57 2.07
C PRO A 51 -2.78 16.58 2.16
N GLU A 52 -3.50 17.06 1.13
CA GLU A 52 -4.96 17.02 1.08
C GLU A 52 -5.50 15.60 1.16
N GLY A 53 -4.93 14.66 0.40
CA GLY A 53 -5.36 13.26 0.40
C GLY A 53 -4.78 12.41 1.55
N LYS A 54 -3.68 12.85 2.15
CA LYS A 54 -2.93 12.06 3.13
C LYS A 54 -3.75 11.71 4.37
N ALA A 55 -4.47 12.69 4.93
CA ALA A 55 -5.22 12.49 6.17
C ALA A 55 -6.29 11.40 6.03
N LEU A 56 -6.99 11.36 4.89
CA LEU A 56 -8.01 10.36 4.62
C LEU A 56 -7.39 8.98 4.36
N HIS A 57 -6.29 8.93 3.58
CA HIS A 57 -5.55 7.71 3.33
C HIS A 57 -5.07 7.06 4.64
N ASP A 58 -4.43 7.85 5.50
CA ASP A 58 -3.88 7.36 6.77
C ASP A 58 -4.98 6.92 7.72
N LEU A 59 -6.09 7.65 7.78
CA LEU A 59 -7.26 7.28 8.58
C LEU A 59 -7.78 5.89 8.19
N PHE A 60 -7.90 5.58 6.90
CA PHE A 60 -8.36 4.26 6.47
C PHE A 60 -7.36 3.15 6.80
N CYS A 61 -6.06 3.41 6.63
CA CYS A 61 -5.04 2.44 7.00
C CYS A 61 -5.02 2.18 8.50
N ASP A 62 -5.07 3.23 9.32
CA ASP A 62 -5.13 3.15 10.78
C ASP A 62 -6.39 2.40 11.22
N TRP A 63 -7.54 2.70 10.64
CA TRP A 63 -8.81 2.07 10.96
C TRP A 63 -8.79 0.56 10.69
N ILE A 64 -8.31 0.15 9.53
CA ILE A 64 -8.18 -1.28 9.18
C ILE A 64 -7.22 -1.98 10.13
N TRP A 65 -6.08 -1.38 10.43
CA TRP A 65 -5.10 -2.00 11.32
C TRP A 65 -5.62 -2.09 12.76
N ASP A 66 -6.35 -1.07 13.24
CA ASP A 66 -6.98 -1.10 14.56
C ASP A 66 -8.10 -2.17 14.63
N ILE A 67 -8.91 -2.31 13.58
CA ILE A 67 -9.91 -3.41 13.49
C ILE A 67 -9.21 -4.76 13.64
N PHE A 68 -8.14 -5.01 12.90
CA PHE A 68 -7.39 -6.26 13.01
C PHE A 68 -6.75 -6.43 14.40
N THR A 69 -6.25 -5.36 14.99
CA THR A 69 -5.70 -5.38 16.35
C THR A 69 -6.77 -5.79 17.36
N LYS A 70 -7.93 -5.19 17.31
CA LYS A 70 -9.06 -5.51 18.21
C LYS A 70 -9.63 -6.90 17.95
N THR A 71 -9.69 -7.34 16.69
CA THR A 71 -10.08 -8.70 16.34
C THR A 71 -9.12 -9.72 16.98
N SER A 72 -7.82 -9.48 16.89
CA SER A 72 -6.84 -10.34 17.55
C SER A 72 -6.98 -10.38 19.06
N GLN A 73 -7.26 -9.24 19.68
CA GLN A 73 -7.45 -9.14 21.15
C GLN A 73 -8.68 -9.90 21.62
N GLN A 74 -9.76 -9.91 20.84
CA GLN A 74 -11.04 -10.51 21.22
C GLN A 74 -11.15 -11.98 20.81
N HIS A 75 -10.58 -12.36 19.66
CA HIS A 75 -10.82 -13.65 19.02
C HIS A 75 -9.54 -14.40 18.62
N GLY A 76 -8.36 -13.82 18.87
CA GLY A 76 -7.08 -14.42 18.52
C GLY A 76 -6.61 -14.10 17.09
N GLU A 77 -5.36 -14.49 16.79
CA GLU A 77 -4.69 -14.11 15.53
C GLU A 77 -5.29 -14.82 14.31
N GLU A 78 -5.81 -16.04 14.48
CA GLU A 78 -6.46 -16.79 13.38
C GLU A 78 -7.70 -16.04 12.85
N ALA A 79 -8.47 -15.40 13.75
CA ALA A 79 -9.62 -14.59 13.37
C ALA A 79 -9.22 -13.35 12.54
N VAL A 80 -8.03 -12.80 12.75
CA VAL A 80 -7.50 -11.72 11.90
C VAL A 80 -7.27 -12.21 10.48
N TYR A 81 -6.64 -13.39 10.35
CA TYR A 81 -6.42 -14.01 9.06
C TYR A 81 -7.74 -14.31 8.33
N GLU A 82 -8.68 -14.96 9.02
CA GLU A 82 -9.98 -15.29 8.45
C GLU A 82 -10.75 -14.05 7.98
N LEU A 83 -10.77 -12.99 8.80
CA LEU A 83 -11.41 -11.72 8.45
C LEU A 83 -10.74 -11.08 7.22
N CYS A 84 -9.42 -10.94 7.24
CA CYS A 84 -8.68 -10.33 6.13
C CYS A 84 -8.83 -11.16 4.85
N ARG A 85 -8.71 -12.50 4.93
CA ARG A 85 -8.89 -13.41 3.81
C ARG A 85 -10.30 -13.31 3.23
N SER A 86 -11.34 -13.41 4.06
CA SER A 86 -12.72 -13.41 3.60
C SER A 86 -13.09 -12.14 2.85
N THR A 87 -12.63 -10.97 3.34
CA THR A 87 -12.88 -9.69 2.66
C THR A 87 -12.19 -9.61 1.30
N GLN A 88 -10.97 -10.10 1.17
CA GLN A 88 -10.26 -10.11 -0.11
C GLN A 88 -10.80 -11.18 -1.07
N GLU A 89 -11.10 -12.37 -0.57
CA GLU A 89 -11.63 -13.46 -1.38
C GLU A 89 -13.00 -13.13 -1.97
N THR A 90 -13.91 -12.54 -1.20
CA THR A 90 -15.29 -12.33 -1.61
C THR A 90 -15.45 -11.22 -2.65
N TRP A 91 -14.69 -10.15 -2.58
CA TRP A 91 -14.89 -9.04 -3.51
C TRP A 91 -13.61 -8.46 -4.12
N MET A 92 -12.58 -8.17 -3.33
CA MET A 92 -11.43 -7.41 -3.82
C MET A 92 -10.60 -8.22 -4.82
N MET A 93 -10.06 -9.36 -4.40
CA MET A 93 -9.25 -10.19 -5.28
C MET A 93 -10.09 -10.95 -6.32
N ARG A 94 -11.25 -11.47 -5.95
CA ARG A 94 -12.10 -12.18 -6.91
C ARG A 94 -12.62 -11.26 -8.02
N ARG A 95 -12.89 -10.01 -7.71
CA ARG A 95 -13.27 -9.00 -8.71
C ARG A 95 -12.17 -8.77 -9.74
N THR A 96 -10.92 -8.67 -9.26
CA THR A 96 -9.77 -8.31 -10.10
C THR A 96 -9.10 -9.52 -10.75
N TRP A 97 -9.20 -10.71 -10.14
CA TRP A 97 -8.55 -11.94 -10.58
C TRP A 97 -8.73 -12.26 -12.07
N LYS A 98 -9.97 -12.20 -12.56
CA LYS A 98 -10.30 -12.53 -13.98
C LYS A 98 -9.60 -11.59 -14.96
N GLY A 99 -9.34 -10.35 -14.56
CA GLY A 99 -8.58 -9.39 -15.35
C GLY A 99 -7.08 -9.64 -15.22
N LEU A 100 -6.56 -9.63 -14.01
CA LEU A 100 -5.13 -9.78 -13.72
C LEU A 100 -4.53 -11.09 -14.25
N SER A 101 -5.29 -12.20 -14.20
CA SER A 101 -4.82 -13.50 -14.70
C SER A 101 -4.66 -13.56 -16.21
N LYS A 102 -5.29 -12.64 -16.96
CA LYS A 102 -5.19 -12.54 -18.43
C LYS A 102 -4.17 -11.53 -18.91
N MET A 103 -3.67 -10.68 -18.01
CA MET A 103 -2.67 -9.66 -18.32
C MET A 103 -1.30 -10.28 -18.52
N SER A 104 -0.53 -9.71 -19.43
CA SER A 104 0.91 -9.97 -19.49
C SER A 104 1.60 -9.54 -18.20
N VAL A 105 2.85 -9.92 -18.00
CA VAL A 105 3.61 -9.51 -16.82
C VAL A 105 3.80 -8.00 -16.81
N GLU A 106 4.11 -7.41 -17.96
CA GLU A 106 4.30 -5.98 -18.14
C GLU A 106 3.04 -5.20 -17.84
N GLU A 107 1.87 -5.65 -18.33
CA GLU A 107 0.58 -5.02 -18.02
C GLU A 107 0.29 -5.04 -16.52
N ARG A 108 0.62 -6.14 -15.84
CA ARG A 108 0.50 -6.23 -14.36
C ARG A 108 1.44 -5.25 -13.66
N VAL A 109 2.68 -5.07 -14.15
CA VAL A 109 3.62 -4.08 -13.61
C VAL A 109 3.07 -2.67 -13.79
N TYR A 110 2.57 -2.30 -14.99
CA TYR A 110 1.99 -0.97 -15.23
C TYR A 110 0.82 -0.68 -14.30
N LEU A 111 -0.12 -1.62 -14.18
CA LEU A 111 -1.29 -1.45 -13.30
C LEU A 111 -0.88 -1.32 -11.82
N ASN A 112 0.02 -2.18 -11.36
CA ASN A 112 0.45 -2.14 -9.97
C ASN A 112 1.33 -0.92 -9.66
N ALA A 113 2.12 -0.44 -10.61
CA ALA A 113 2.84 0.82 -10.49
C ALA A 113 1.88 2.01 -10.34
N GLU A 114 0.77 2.04 -11.10
CA GLU A 114 -0.29 3.05 -10.95
C GLU A 114 -0.89 3.03 -9.55
N VAL A 115 -1.24 1.82 -9.05
CA VAL A 115 -1.78 1.65 -7.69
C VAL A 115 -0.78 2.14 -6.64
N MET A 116 0.50 1.79 -6.77
CA MET A 116 1.52 2.17 -5.77
C MET A 116 1.85 3.66 -5.82
N ARG A 117 1.84 4.30 -7.00
CA ARG A 117 1.97 5.76 -7.08
C ARG A 117 0.83 6.48 -6.37
N SER A 118 -0.39 5.93 -6.45
CA SER A 118 -1.55 6.48 -5.73
C SER A 118 -1.55 6.17 -4.22
N HIS A 119 -0.70 5.25 -3.77
CA HIS A 119 -0.68 4.69 -2.41
C HIS A 119 0.33 5.37 -1.46
N ARG A 120 0.75 6.60 -1.73
CA ARG A 120 1.64 7.36 -0.85
C ARG A 120 3.00 6.69 -0.58
N CYS A 121 3.53 5.96 -1.55
CA CYS A 121 4.88 5.39 -1.47
C CYS A 121 5.95 6.48 -1.54
N GLY A 122 7.16 6.11 -1.15
CA GLY A 122 8.34 6.98 -1.19
C GLY A 122 8.50 7.87 0.04
N PRO A 123 9.69 8.44 0.22
CA PRO A 123 10.03 9.24 1.39
C PRO A 123 9.21 10.54 1.48
N ASP A 124 8.84 11.11 0.34
CA ASP A 124 8.05 12.34 0.26
C ASP A 124 6.54 12.06 0.21
N GLN A 125 6.14 10.79 0.21
CA GLN A 125 4.73 10.34 0.18
C GLN A 125 3.95 10.84 -1.04
N ASP A 126 4.64 11.12 -2.10
CA ASP A 126 4.11 11.60 -3.39
C ASP A 126 3.79 10.47 -4.37
N GLY A 127 4.05 9.22 -3.97
CA GLY A 127 3.88 8.03 -4.80
C GLY A 127 5.18 7.59 -5.48
N GLY A 128 6.33 8.07 -5.00
CA GLY A 128 7.65 7.69 -5.51
C GLY A 128 7.90 6.20 -5.35
N ILE A 129 8.16 5.52 -6.46
CA ILE A 129 8.54 4.10 -6.53
C ILE A 129 9.68 3.94 -7.53
N GLU A 130 10.42 2.85 -7.39
CA GLU A 130 11.44 2.47 -8.36
C GLU A 130 11.01 1.20 -9.08
N ILE A 131 11.08 1.19 -10.41
CA ILE A 131 10.83 0.01 -11.23
C ILE A 131 12.17 -0.53 -11.69
N ILE A 132 12.47 -1.77 -11.32
CA ILE A 132 13.72 -2.44 -11.65
C ILE A 132 13.39 -3.59 -12.60
N GLU A 133 14.01 -3.59 -13.77
CA GLU A 133 13.96 -4.73 -14.68
C GLU A 133 15.19 -5.60 -14.50
N GLU A 134 14.96 -6.89 -14.27
CA GLU A 134 15.99 -7.93 -14.18
C GLU A 134 15.74 -8.99 -15.28
N ASN A 135 16.66 -9.92 -15.46
CA ASN A 135 16.53 -10.92 -16.51
C ASN A 135 15.29 -11.81 -16.34
N ASP A 136 14.93 -12.13 -15.10
CA ASP A 136 13.87 -13.08 -14.75
C ASP A 136 12.59 -12.42 -14.24
N ARG A 137 12.63 -11.12 -13.88
CA ARG A 137 11.50 -10.42 -13.26
C ARG A 137 11.55 -8.91 -13.45
N TYR A 138 10.43 -8.28 -13.13
CA TYR A 138 10.34 -6.86 -12.79
C TYR A 138 10.13 -6.73 -11.28
N SER A 139 10.66 -5.67 -10.69
CA SER A 139 10.46 -5.38 -9.27
C SER A 139 9.96 -3.95 -9.08
N ILE A 140 8.90 -3.79 -8.30
CA ILE A 140 8.46 -2.49 -7.79
C ILE A 140 9.05 -2.36 -6.39
N LYS A 141 10.02 -1.45 -6.23
CA LYS A 141 10.61 -1.10 -4.94
C LYS A 141 9.84 0.07 -4.33
N MET A 142 9.45 -0.09 -3.09
CA MET A 142 8.68 0.88 -2.31
C MET A 142 9.45 1.22 -1.03
N ASP A 143 10.03 2.42 -0.97
CA ASP A 143 10.84 2.85 0.16
C ASP A 143 10.37 4.16 0.79
N PRO A 144 9.42 4.08 1.74
CA PRO A 144 8.59 2.92 2.13
C PRO A 144 7.39 2.67 1.21
N CYS A 145 6.68 1.56 1.40
CA CYS A 145 5.33 1.46 0.88
C CYS A 145 4.41 2.43 1.64
N GLY A 146 3.36 2.91 0.97
CA GLY A 146 2.55 4.03 1.46
C GLY A 146 1.72 3.75 2.72
N SER A 147 1.61 2.51 3.17
CA SER A 147 0.83 2.11 4.35
C SER A 147 1.67 1.37 5.38
N GLY A 148 1.62 0.04 5.41
CA GLY A 148 2.25 -0.76 6.46
C GLY A 148 3.75 -0.50 6.64
N GLY A 149 4.50 -0.30 5.56
CA GLY A 149 5.93 0.05 5.62
C GLY A 149 6.16 1.43 6.24
N ARG A 150 5.48 2.46 5.73
CA ARG A 150 5.59 3.83 6.25
C ARG A 150 5.10 3.93 7.69
N MET A 151 3.91 3.42 7.97
CA MET A 151 3.26 3.60 9.27
C MET A 151 3.97 2.89 10.42
N ARG A 152 4.70 1.80 10.17
CA ARG A 152 5.53 1.15 11.19
C ARG A 152 6.86 1.88 11.43
N ARG A 153 7.35 2.69 10.45
CA ARG A 153 8.53 3.54 10.64
C ARG A 153 8.22 4.75 11.52
N GLY A 154 7.01 5.26 11.47
CA GLY A 154 6.64 6.61 11.81
C GLY A 154 6.77 7.51 10.58
N ASP A 155 6.26 8.71 10.66
CA ASP A 155 6.10 9.60 9.53
C ASP A 155 6.86 10.91 9.74
N PRO A 156 8.00 11.12 9.08
CA PRO A 156 8.79 12.35 9.24
C PRO A 156 8.11 13.58 8.60
N VAL A 157 7.15 13.38 7.68
CA VAL A 157 6.46 14.50 6.99
C VAL A 157 5.53 15.27 7.93
N ASP A 158 4.81 14.57 8.80
CA ASP A 158 3.91 15.20 9.77
C ASP A 158 4.27 14.93 11.25
N GLY A 159 5.37 14.22 11.48
CA GLY A 159 5.85 13.89 12.81
C GLY A 159 5.00 12.83 13.54
N SER A 160 4.11 12.12 12.85
CA SER A 160 3.33 11.03 13.47
C SER A 160 4.24 9.89 13.90
N PRO A 161 4.09 9.36 15.14
CA PRO A 161 4.91 8.26 15.61
C PRO A 161 4.58 6.95 14.91
N SER A 162 5.49 5.97 15.07
CA SER A 162 5.24 4.59 14.63
C SER A 162 3.92 4.06 15.19
N ARG A 163 3.14 3.38 14.35
CA ARG A 163 1.87 2.74 14.76
C ARG A 163 2.09 1.54 15.68
N LEU A 164 3.32 1.07 15.80
CA LEU A 164 3.67 -0.02 16.72
C LEU A 164 3.80 0.42 18.18
N GLY A 165 3.98 1.71 18.42
CA GLY A 165 4.09 2.34 19.75
C GLY A 165 2.91 3.24 20.10
N PRO A 166 2.95 3.86 21.31
CA PRO A 166 1.95 4.83 21.71
C PRO A 166 1.83 6.01 20.74
N PRO A 167 0.62 6.56 20.55
CA PRO A 167 -0.64 6.19 21.21
C PRO A 167 -1.39 5.03 20.54
N TYR A 168 -0.89 4.51 19.40
CA TYR A 168 -1.59 3.53 18.57
C TYR A 168 -1.50 2.11 19.13
N ASN A 169 -0.31 1.60 19.38
CA ASN A 169 -0.05 0.23 19.83
C ASN A 169 -0.74 -0.84 18.98
N PHE A 170 -0.72 -0.65 17.64
CA PHE A 170 -1.36 -1.58 16.72
C PHE A 170 -0.64 -2.93 16.67
N GLY A 171 -1.43 -3.98 16.49
CA GLY A 171 -0.98 -5.36 16.65
C GLY A 171 -0.11 -5.87 15.50
N VAL A 172 0.76 -6.81 15.87
CA VAL A 172 1.60 -7.60 14.97
C VAL A 172 1.43 -9.08 15.29
N THR A 173 1.82 -9.95 14.36
CA THR A 173 1.79 -11.41 14.59
C THR A 173 2.73 -11.80 15.72
N LYS A 174 2.22 -12.57 16.70
CA LYS A 174 2.98 -13.09 17.85
C LYS A 174 3.67 -14.42 17.50
N LYS A 175 3.12 -15.15 16.52
CA LYS A 175 3.64 -16.41 16.02
C LYS A 175 4.05 -16.28 14.55
N ALA A 176 4.86 -17.24 14.09
CA ALA A 176 5.19 -17.39 12.69
C ALA A 176 4.07 -18.22 12.01
N TYR A 177 3.26 -17.56 11.19
CA TYR A 177 2.19 -18.20 10.44
C TYR A 177 2.56 -18.31 8.96
N LEU A 178 1.97 -19.23 8.23
CA LEU A 178 2.11 -19.31 6.77
C LEU A 178 1.61 -18.01 6.10
N TRP A 179 0.50 -17.46 6.58
CA TRP A 179 -0.06 -16.20 6.12
C TRP A 179 0.68 -14.94 6.62
N SER A 180 1.80 -15.12 7.30
CA SER A 180 2.80 -14.06 7.58
C SER A 180 4.20 -14.48 7.08
N TRP A 181 4.25 -15.26 6.01
CA TRP A 181 5.50 -15.78 5.40
C TRP A 181 6.42 -16.53 6.36
N GLY A 182 5.86 -17.19 7.38
CA GLY A 182 6.63 -17.85 8.43
C GLY A 182 7.33 -16.89 9.40
N ARG A 183 6.86 -15.64 9.50
CA ARG A 183 7.49 -14.56 10.30
C ARG A 183 6.63 -14.15 11.49
N LYS A 184 7.30 -13.73 12.57
CA LYS A 184 6.71 -13.01 13.70
C LYS A 184 6.82 -11.51 13.47
N ASN A 185 6.09 -10.74 14.28
CA ASN A 185 6.14 -9.27 14.28
C ASN A 185 5.74 -8.62 12.94
N VAL A 186 5.00 -9.34 12.11
CA VAL A 186 4.41 -8.78 10.90
C VAL A 186 3.17 -7.95 11.30
N PRO A 187 3.09 -6.67 10.95
CA PRO A 187 1.89 -5.87 11.17
C PRO A 187 0.65 -6.59 10.65
N TYR A 188 -0.42 -6.66 11.42
CA TYR A 188 -1.66 -7.27 10.94
C TYR A 188 -2.17 -6.63 9.65
N TYR A 189 -1.91 -5.34 9.48
CA TYR A 189 -2.21 -4.68 8.22
C TYR A 189 -1.45 -5.33 7.03
N CYS A 190 -0.19 -5.72 7.21
CA CYS A 190 0.66 -6.23 6.12
C CYS A 190 0.29 -7.66 5.66
N ILE A 191 -0.51 -8.41 6.42
CA ILE A 191 -0.89 -9.79 6.03
C ILE A 191 -1.69 -9.83 4.73
N HIS A 192 -2.34 -8.72 4.33
CA HIS A 192 -3.04 -8.66 3.05
C HIS A 192 -2.11 -8.91 1.86
N CYS A 193 -0.83 -8.55 1.96
CA CYS A 193 0.15 -8.84 0.91
C CYS A 193 0.39 -10.36 0.78
N ALA A 194 0.45 -11.10 1.90
CA ALA A 194 0.54 -12.57 1.85
C ALA A 194 -0.72 -13.19 1.26
N ILE A 195 -1.90 -12.66 1.59
CA ILE A 195 -3.18 -13.15 1.03
C ILE A 195 -3.26 -12.88 -0.48
N ASN A 196 -2.69 -11.77 -0.95
CA ASN A 196 -2.58 -11.47 -2.38
C ASN A 196 -1.64 -12.45 -3.14
N GLU A 197 -0.81 -13.22 -2.43
CA GLU A 197 -0.05 -14.34 -2.99
C GLU A 197 -0.82 -15.66 -2.85
N ILE A 198 -1.41 -15.92 -1.67
CA ILE A 198 -2.14 -17.16 -1.34
C ILE A 198 -3.31 -17.40 -2.30
N LEU A 199 -4.20 -16.41 -2.45
CA LEU A 199 -5.40 -16.57 -3.27
C LEU A 199 -5.09 -16.84 -4.75
N PRO A 200 -4.16 -16.14 -5.43
CA PRO A 200 -3.75 -16.48 -6.78
C PRO A 200 -3.12 -17.88 -6.90
N ILE A 201 -2.34 -18.33 -5.91
CA ILE A 201 -1.79 -19.71 -5.91
C ILE A 201 -2.93 -20.72 -5.86
N GLU A 202 -3.91 -20.54 -4.98
CA GLU A 202 -5.06 -21.42 -4.85
C GLU A 202 -5.93 -21.47 -6.12
N TRP A 203 -6.08 -20.33 -6.80
CA TRP A 203 -6.99 -20.23 -7.96
C TRP A 203 -6.31 -20.50 -9.31
N GLY A 204 -5.02 -20.24 -9.42
CA GLY A 204 -4.29 -20.28 -10.68
C GLY A 204 -2.94 -21.01 -10.62
N GLY A 205 -2.58 -21.57 -9.47
CA GLY A 205 -1.36 -22.36 -9.29
C GLY A 205 -0.10 -21.55 -9.03
N PHE A 206 -0.13 -20.22 -9.18
CA PHE A 206 1.04 -19.35 -8.93
C PHE A 206 0.62 -17.95 -8.51
N PRO A 207 1.48 -17.22 -7.75
CA PRO A 207 1.21 -15.84 -7.38
C PRO A 207 1.44 -14.91 -8.56
N LEU A 208 0.61 -13.89 -8.72
CA LEU A 208 0.77 -12.89 -9.79
C LEU A 208 1.96 -11.96 -9.57
N TRP A 209 2.33 -11.77 -8.33
CA TRP A 209 3.57 -11.16 -7.83
C TRP A 209 3.90 -11.77 -6.48
N VAL A 210 5.13 -11.65 -6.04
CA VAL A 210 5.56 -12.08 -4.70
C VAL A 210 6.09 -10.87 -3.93
N THR A 211 5.81 -10.84 -2.63
CA THR A 211 6.22 -9.75 -1.76
C THR A 211 7.60 -10.00 -1.18
N GLY A 212 8.56 -9.14 -1.47
CA GLY A 212 9.80 -8.98 -0.73
C GLY A 212 9.52 -8.16 0.54
N TYR A 213 9.04 -8.83 1.59
CA TYR A 213 8.76 -8.16 2.86
C TYR A 213 10.06 -7.94 3.64
N ALA A 214 10.29 -6.71 4.10
CA ALA A 214 11.42 -6.37 4.95
C ALA A 214 11.05 -6.50 6.43
N ASP A 215 11.85 -7.24 7.20
CA ASP A 215 11.66 -7.35 8.67
C ASP A 215 12.02 -6.03 9.36
N ASP A 216 13.13 -5.41 8.95
CA ASP A 216 13.49 -4.07 9.39
C ASP A 216 12.55 -3.03 8.76
N ALA A 217 11.97 -2.20 9.59
CA ALA A 217 11.12 -1.11 9.13
C ALA A 217 11.88 -0.07 8.29
N ALA A 218 13.18 0.05 8.45
CA ALA A 218 14.02 0.96 7.68
C ALA A 218 14.26 0.50 6.24
N GLU A 219 14.10 -0.80 5.98
CA GLU A 219 14.33 -1.39 4.67
C GLU A 219 13.10 -1.30 3.76
N PRO A 220 13.29 -1.21 2.42
CA PRO A 220 12.19 -1.17 1.46
C PRO A 220 11.45 -2.49 1.36
N CYS A 221 10.17 -2.41 0.99
CA CYS A 221 9.41 -3.57 0.52
C CYS A 221 9.44 -3.64 -1.00
N TYR A 222 9.28 -4.86 -1.52
CA TYR A 222 9.27 -5.10 -2.96
C TYR A 222 8.03 -5.89 -3.36
N TRP A 223 7.56 -5.66 -4.60
CA TRP A 223 6.72 -6.59 -5.32
C TRP A 223 7.48 -7.07 -6.56
N HIS A 224 7.75 -8.39 -6.62
CA HIS A 224 8.48 -9.01 -7.73
C HIS A 224 7.48 -9.71 -8.68
N PHE A 225 7.55 -9.36 -9.94
CA PHE A 225 6.73 -9.89 -11.03
C PHE A 225 7.62 -10.75 -11.93
N TYR A 226 7.64 -12.04 -11.72
CA TYR A 226 8.44 -12.94 -12.52
C TYR A 226 7.91 -13.03 -13.94
N LYS A 227 8.81 -12.98 -14.94
CA LYS A 227 8.48 -12.97 -16.36
C LYS A 227 7.78 -14.26 -16.82
N LYS A 228 8.04 -15.39 -16.10
CA LYS A 228 7.34 -16.65 -16.26
C LYS A 228 7.11 -17.32 -14.91
N PRO A 229 6.03 -18.09 -14.73
CA PRO A 229 5.74 -18.76 -13.45
C PRO A 229 6.80 -19.77 -13.01
N ASP A 230 7.49 -20.42 -13.96
CA ASP A 230 8.56 -21.37 -13.69
C ASP A 230 9.83 -20.71 -13.12
N LEU A 231 10.00 -19.40 -13.32
CA LEU A 231 11.11 -18.62 -12.76
C LEU A 231 10.89 -18.24 -11.28
N ILE A 232 9.66 -18.37 -10.76
CA ILE A 232 9.38 -18.06 -9.35
C ILE A 232 10.11 -19.09 -8.46
N PRO A 233 11.01 -18.68 -7.56
CA PRO A 233 11.71 -19.61 -6.67
C PRO A 233 10.76 -20.41 -5.76
N ASP A 234 11.12 -21.67 -5.50
CA ASP A 234 10.33 -22.58 -4.66
C ASP A 234 10.04 -22.03 -3.25
N GLU A 235 10.95 -21.22 -2.73
CA GLU A 235 10.84 -20.62 -1.40
C GLU A 235 9.60 -19.74 -1.24
N TYR A 236 9.18 -19.05 -2.30
CA TYR A 236 7.96 -18.22 -2.28
C TYR A 236 6.68 -19.04 -2.15
N PHE A 237 6.68 -20.27 -2.62
CA PHE A 237 5.58 -21.22 -2.40
C PHE A 237 5.67 -21.85 -1.00
N LYS A 238 6.85 -22.33 -0.63
CA LYS A 238 7.07 -23.03 0.65
C LYS A 238 6.75 -22.17 1.86
N ARG A 239 7.12 -20.87 1.84
CA ARG A 239 6.85 -19.94 2.95
C ARG A 239 5.36 -19.73 3.22
N LEU A 240 4.50 -20.03 2.24
CA LEU A 240 3.04 -19.94 2.30
C LEU A 240 2.37 -21.32 2.45
N GLY A 241 3.16 -22.39 2.60
CA GLY A 241 2.65 -23.74 2.76
C GLY A 241 2.30 -24.47 1.46
N PHE A 242 2.68 -23.92 0.31
CA PHE A 242 2.42 -24.54 -0.99
C PHE A 242 3.64 -25.26 -1.55
N LYS A 243 3.39 -26.20 -2.44
CA LYS A 243 4.39 -26.80 -3.31
C LYS A 243 4.29 -26.11 -4.67
N LYS A 244 5.43 -25.68 -5.20
CA LYS A 244 5.47 -25.13 -6.56
C LYS A 244 5.00 -26.20 -7.57
N PRO A 245 4.00 -25.90 -8.42
CA PRO A 245 3.57 -26.81 -9.47
C PRO A 245 4.66 -26.95 -10.54
N LYS A 246 4.56 -28.00 -11.34
CA LYS A 246 5.30 -28.07 -12.61
C LYS A 246 4.54 -27.21 -13.61
N PHE A 247 5.26 -26.39 -14.33
CA PHE A 247 4.74 -25.61 -15.44
C PHE A 247 5.21 -26.25 -16.75
N ASP A 248 4.26 -26.51 -17.64
CA ASP A 248 4.53 -27.09 -18.99
C ASP A 248 5.00 -26.02 -19.98
#